data_f8046fcd5b5f4f5b1c99ae332bd5cace
#
_entry.id   f8046fcd5b5f4f5b1c99ae332bd5cace
#
_cell.length_a   1.000
_cell.length_b   1.000
_cell.length_c   1.000
_cell.angle_alpha   90.00
_cell.angle_beta   90.00
_cell.angle_gamma   90.00
#
_symmetry.space_group_name_H-M   'P 1'
#
loop_
_entity.id
_entity.type
_entity.pdbx_description
1 polymer ?
#
loop_
_entity_poly.entity_id
_entity_poly.type
_entity_poly.pdbx_seq_one_letter_code
_entity_poly.pdbx_strand_id
1 'polypeptide(L)'
;MANTASAKKATRKIERRTEVNKARRSRVRTFLRKVEEAIASGDKAAAQAALQAAQPELMRAAGKGVVHANTASRKVSRLAHRVKGL
;
A
#
# COMPACT_ATOMS: atom_id res chain seq x y z
N MET A 1 -28.54 20.38 -8.65
CA MET A 1 -27.25 20.11 -9.31
C MET A 1 -26.25 21.21 -9.02
N ALA A 2 -25.07 20.80 -8.63
CA ALA A 2 -24.04 21.74 -8.23
C ALA A 2 -23.29 22.27 -9.47
N ASN A 3 -23.80 23.38 -10.03
CA ASN A 3 -23.17 24.06 -11.17
C ASN A 3 -22.44 25.35 -10.79
N THR A 4 -22.17 25.54 -9.50
CA THR A 4 -21.40 26.68 -9.03
C THR A 4 -19.91 26.47 -9.29
N ALA A 5 -19.16 27.55 -9.40
CA ALA A 5 -17.69 27.50 -9.57
C ALA A 5 -17.02 26.74 -8.40
N SER A 6 -17.49 26.95 -7.17
CA SER A 6 -16.96 26.25 -5.99
C SER A 6 -17.25 24.76 -6.01
N ALA A 7 -18.45 24.35 -6.46
CA ALA A 7 -18.81 22.94 -6.60
C ALA A 7 -17.98 22.25 -7.69
N LYS A 8 -17.76 22.90 -8.82
CA LYS A 8 -16.88 22.40 -9.89
C LYS A 8 -15.43 22.24 -9.39
N LYS A 9 -14.93 23.20 -8.62
CA LYS A 9 -13.61 23.17 -8.02
C LYS A 9 -13.49 22.00 -7.03
N ALA A 10 -14.51 21.78 -6.20
CA ALA A 10 -14.55 20.67 -5.25
C ALA A 10 -14.53 19.32 -5.98
N THR A 11 -15.30 19.17 -7.06
CA THR A 11 -15.31 17.97 -7.88
C THR A 11 -13.93 17.66 -8.45
N ARG A 12 -13.26 18.67 -9.03
CA ARG A 12 -11.89 18.50 -9.56
C ARG A 12 -10.89 18.11 -8.48
N LYS A 13 -11.02 18.68 -7.28
CA LYS A 13 -10.18 18.36 -6.14
C LYS A 13 -10.36 16.90 -5.71
N ILE A 14 -11.60 16.43 -5.64
CA ILE A 14 -11.92 15.05 -5.29
C ILE A 14 -11.37 14.08 -6.34
N GLU A 15 -11.54 14.36 -7.62
CA GLU A 15 -11.02 13.56 -8.72
C GLU A 15 -9.49 13.42 -8.64
N ARG A 16 -8.78 14.53 -8.44
CA ARG A 16 -7.31 14.54 -8.29
C ARG A 16 -6.88 13.69 -7.10
N ARG A 17 -7.54 13.84 -5.96
CA ARG A 17 -7.25 13.08 -4.74
C ARG A 17 -7.49 11.58 -4.97
N THR A 18 -8.55 11.22 -5.66
CA THR A 18 -8.86 9.82 -5.99
C THR A 18 -7.78 9.21 -6.87
N GLU A 19 -7.31 9.92 -7.90
CA GLU A 19 -6.22 9.46 -8.77
C GLU A 19 -4.92 9.24 -7.99
N VAL A 20 -4.54 10.19 -7.13
CA VAL A 20 -3.34 10.10 -6.30
C VAL A 20 -3.43 8.90 -5.37
N ASN A 21 -4.57 8.71 -4.70
CA ASN A 21 -4.78 7.60 -3.79
C ASN A 21 -4.79 6.26 -4.51
N LYS A 22 -5.35 6.20 -5.71
CA LYS A 22 -5.33 5.01 -6.56
C LYS A 22 -3.90 4.61 -6.91
N ALA A 23 -3.08 5.59 -7.30
CA ALA A 23 -1.66 5.35 -7.61
C ALA A 23 -0.90 4.83 -6.38
N ARG A 24 -1.15 5.41 -5.19
CA ARG A 24 -0.54 4.97 -3.94
C ARG A 24 -0.93 3.54 -3.57
N ARG A 25 -2.22 3.19 -3.71
CA ARG A 25 -2.70 1.82 -3.47
C ARG A 25 -2.09 0.82 -4.43
N SER A 26 -2.00 1.16 -5.70
CA SER A 26 -1.38 0.32 -6.72
C SER A 26 0.09 0.04 -6.39
N ARG A 27 0.80 1.06 -5.93
CA ARG A 27 2.20 0.94 -5.50
C ARG A 27 2.34 -0.02 -4.32
N VAL A 28 1.49 0.12 -3.30
CA VAL A 28 1.48 -0.79 -2.15
C VAL A 28 1.19 -2.23 -2.57
N ARG A 29 0.18 -2.44 -3.42
CA ARG A 29 -0.16 -3.77 -3.93
C ARG A 29 1.00 -4.41 -4.69
N THR A 30 1.73 -3.63 -5.47
CA THR A 30 2.90 -4.11 -6.21
C THR A 30 3.98 -4.62 -5.25
N PHE A 31 4.30 -3.87 -4.20
CA PHE A 31 5.28 -4.28 -3.21
C PHE A 31 4.83 -5.52 -2.44
N LEU A 32 3.56 -5.58 -2.04
CA LEU A 32 3.00 -6.75 -1.34
C LEU A 32 3.02 -7.99 -2.23
N ARG A 33 2.69 -7.84 -3.50
CA ARG A 33 2.74 -8.95 -4.46
C ARG A 33 4.16 -9.52 -4.59
N LYS A 34 5.17 -8.67 -4.62
CA LYS A 34 6.57 -9.10 -4.68
C LYS A 34 6.95 -9.93 -3.45
N VAL A 35 6.48 -9.55 -2.27
CA VAL A 35 6.69 -10.34 -1.04
C VAL A 35 6.01 -11.69 -1.15
N GLU A 36 4.75 -11.72 -1.59
CA GLU A 36 3.98 -12.95 -1.75
C GLU A 36 4.63 -13.90 -2.76
N GLU A 37 5.09 -13.38 -3.88
CA GLU A 37 5.80 -14.16 -4.91
C GLU A 37 7.09 -14.77 -4.37
N ALA A 38 7.86 -13.99 -3.60
CA ALA A 38 9.09 -14.46 -2.97
C ALA A 38 8.82 -15.56 -1.94
N ILE A 39 7.76 -15.41 -1.15
CA ILE A 39 7.33 -16.44 -0.19
C ILE A 39 6.92 -17.72 -0.93
N ALA A 40 6.15 -17.58 -2.00
CA ALA A 40 5.71 -18.72 -2.81
C ALA A 40 6.88 -19.48 -3.46
N SER A 41 7.96 -18.77 -3.80
CA SER A 41 9.17 -19.39 -4.35
C SER A 41 10.00 -20.13 -3.30
N GLY A 42 9.73 -19.91 -2.02
CA GLY A 42 10.47 -20.53 -0.92
C GLY A 42 11.85 -19.94 -0.65
N ASP A 43 12.22 -18.86 -1.33
CA ASP A 43 13.51 -18.19 -1.15
C ASP A 43 13.42 -17.19 0.02
N LYS A 44 13.93 -17.58 1.18
CA LYS A 44 13.87 -16.77 2.40
C LYS A 44 14.62 -15.45 2.24
N ALA A 45 15.79 -15.46 1.61
CA ALA A 45 16.59 -14.25 1.40
C ALA A 45 15.86 -13.23 0.51
N ALA A 46 15.28 -13.71 -0.59
CA ALA A 46 14.46 -12.87 -1.48
C ALA A 46 13.22 -12.34 -0.77
N ALA A 47 12.55 -13.17 0.04
CA ALA A 47 11.37 -12.78 0.80
C ALA A 47 11.71 -11.72 1.86
N GLN A 48 12.83 -11.85 2.55
CA GLN A 48 13.31 -10.86 3.52
C GLN A 48 13.60 -9.52 2.84
N ALA A 49 14.29 -9.54 1.70
CA ALA A 49 14.61 -8.34 0.94
C ALA A 49 13.33 -7.65 0.43
N ALA A 50 12.38 -8.42 -0.09
CA ALA A 50 11.10 -7.91 -0.56
C ALA A 50 10.29 -7.29 0.58
N LEU A 51 10.27 -7.91 1.75
CA LEU A 51 9.59 -7.39 2.93
C LEU A 51 10.22 -6.09 3.43
N GLN A 52 11.56 -6.01 3.45
CA GLN A 52 12.27 -4.79 3.81
C GLN A 52 11.95 -3.62 2.87
N ALA A 53 11.75 -3.89 1.59
CA ALA A 53 11.33 -2.89 0.61
C ALA A 53 9.86 -2.51 0.77
N ALA A 54 8.99 -3.47 1.11
CA ALA A 54 7.55 -3.26 1.23
C ALA A 54 7.15 -2.52 2.51
N GLN A 55 7.84 -2.75 3.61
CA GLN A 55 7.50 -2.20 4.92
C GLN A 55 7.43 -0.67 4.92
N PRO A 56 8.45 0.08 4.46
CA PRO A 56 8.35 1.54 4.41
C PRO A 56 7.26 2.04 3.47
N GLU A 57 6.95 1.32 2.40
CA GLU A 57 5.85 1.70 1.50
C GLU A 57 4.50 1.59 2.20
N LEU A 58 4.26 0.52 2.96
CA LEU A 58 3.05 0.36 3.78
C LEU A 58 2.95 1.43 4.86
N MET A 59 4.07 1.76 5.52
CA MET A 59 4.09 2.78 6.56
C MET A 59 3.80 4.16 6.00
N ARG A 60 4.34 4.50 4.83
CA ARG A 60 4.02 5.76 4.14
C ARG A 60 2.55 5.83 3.75
N ALA A 61 2.00 4.75 3.22
CA ALA A 61 0.59 4.69 2.83
C ALA A 61 -0.32 4.87 4.05
N ALA A 62 0.03 4.30 5.19
CA ALA A 62 -0.68 4.48 6.44
C ALA A 62 -0.61 5.94 6.92
N GLY A 63 0.58 6.56 6.85
CA GLY A 63 0.78 7.96 7.22
C GLY A 63 0.00 8.94 6.34
N LYS A 64 -0.25 8.56 5.08
CA LYS A 64 -1.04 9.37 4.14
C LYS A 64 -2.54 9.05 4.17
N GLY A 65 -2.97 8.14 5.03
CA GLY A 65 -4.37 7.75 5.17
C GLY A 65 -4.92 6.87 4.05
N VAL A 66 -4.08 6.37 3.16
CA VAL A 66 -4.49 5.48 2.05
C VAL A 66 -4.82 4.09 2.58
N VAL A 67 -4.11 3.64 3.59
CA VAL A 67 -4.34 2.39 4.30
C VAL A 67 -4.43 2.70 5.78
N HIS A 68 -5.36 2.04 6.49
CA HIS A 68 -5.45 2.23 7.93
C HIS A 68 -4.19 1.69 8.62
N ALA A 69 -3.68 2.43 9.62
CA ALA A 69 -2.44 2.07 10.31
C ALA A 69 -2.49 0.66 10.91
N ASN A 70 -3.62 0.26 11.48
CA ASN A 70 -3.79 -1.08 12.04
C ASN A 70 -3.75 -2.16 10.96
N THR A 71 -4.31 -1.89 9.78
CA THR A 71 -4.27 -2.81 8.64
C THR A 71 -2.84 -2.98 8.14
N ALA A 72 -2.10 -1.88 8.00
CA ALA A 72 -0.69 -1.91 7.57
C ALA A 72 0.17 -2.70 8.57
N SER A 73 0.05 -2.41 9.85
CA SER A 73 0.78 -3.09 10.92
C SER A 73 0.49 -4.59 10.94
N ARG A 74 -0.77 -4.97 10.83
CA ARG A 74 -1.19 -6.38 10.81
C ARG A 74 -0.64 -7.10 9.60
N LYS A 75 -0.67 -6.47 8.43
CA LYS A 75 -0.15 -7.05 7.19
C LYS A 75 1.36 -7.29 7.28
N VAL A 76 2.12 -6.30 7.75
CA VAL A 76 3.56 -6.43 7.95
C VAL A 76 3.87 -7.57 8.94
N SER A 77 3.16 -7.62 10.05
CA SER A 77 3.34 -8.66 11.07
C SER A 77 3.10 -10.06 10.51
N ARG A 78 2.01 -10.24 9.76
CA ARG A 78 1.67 -11.55 9.15
C ARG A 78 2.71 -11.97 8.11
N LEU A 79 3.16 -11.04 7.26
CA LEU A 79 4.16 -11.32 6.25
C LEU A 79 5.51 -11.65 6.89
N ALA A 80 5.92 -10.91 7.92
CA ALA A 80 7.15 -11.17 8.65
C ALA A 80 7.14 -12.58 9.27
N HIS A 81 6.00 -12.98 9.80
CA HIS A 81 5.84 -14.31 10.39
C HIS A 81 5.98 -15.42 9.34
N ARG A 82 5.38 -15.24 8.17
CA ARG A 82 5.49 -16.18 7.06
C ARG A 82 6.91 -16.28 6.53
N VAL A 83 7.60 -15.15 6.40
CA VAL A 83 9.01 -15.10 5.97
C VAL A 83 9.90 -15.81 6.97
N LYS A 84 9.68 -15.61 8.26
CA LYS A 84 10.43 -16.30 9.32
C LYS A 84 10.28 -17.81 9.26
N GLY A 85 9.12 -18.30 8.84
CA GLY A 85 8.82 -19.71 8.71
C GLY A 85 9.39 -20.41 7.48
N LEU A 86 10.02 -19.67 6.59
CA LEU A 86 10.62 -20.25 5.37
C LEU A 86 11.94 -20.99 5.66
#